data_9872180c18ceded39bbd567fe6b9a8a1
#
_entry.id   9872180c18ceded39bbd567fe6b9a8a1
#
_cell.length_a   1.000
_cell.length_b   1.000
_cell.length_c   1.000
_cell.angle_alpha   90.00
_cell.angle_beta   90.00
_cell.angle_gamma   90.00
#
_symmetry.space_group_name_H-M   'P 1'
#
loop_
_entity.id
_entity.type
_entity.pdbx_description
1 polymer ?
#
loop_
_entity_poly.entity_id
_entity_poly.type
_entity_poly.pdbx_seq_one_letter_code
_entity_poly.pdbx_strand_id
1 'polypeptide(L)'
;MEGHTIKGIEQVGNIDIYFEYDQINDSFPTLVLLHGFLSSSFSFRKLVPYLIQDFNVISIDLPPFGQSGKSYRYTYSFQNIAKSIVQFLEGKNIRKFSIIGHSMGGQVSLQLIKSHPDLVEHAILLAGSGYQPSYSEKMKMISYLPFFSFGIKRYLQKSGIEKNLKNVVHNQAMIDDEMRQGYLEPFIKKHDIFRALGRMLRDKEVDLLEEDLYSIQTPCLLVWGRHDKVVPLKIGERLHRDLPNSNLAVLENSGHLLPEENPEEVYHLIKEFLRTPTIQT
;
A
#
# COMPACT_ATOMS: atom_id res chain seq x y z
N MET A 1 4.17 -27.95 8.65
CA MET A 1 5.04 -27.10 9.51
C MET A 1 4.21 -25.90 9.90
N GLU A 2 4.04 -25.64 11.19
CA GLU A 2 3.34 -24.44 11.64
C GLU A 2 4.24 -23.24 11.32
N GLY A 3 3.83 -22.41 10.38
CA GLY A 3 4.50 -21.16 10.07
C GLY A 3 4.46 -20.23 11.29
N HIS A 4 5.56 -19.59 11.62
CA HIS A 4 5.61 -18.61 12.71
C HIS A 4 5.43 -17.21 12.14
N THR A 5 4.36 -16.53 12.57
CA THR A 5 4.22 -15.09 12.33
C THR A 5 5.11 -14.32 13.30
N ILE A 6 6.12 -13.65 12.78
CA ILE A 6 7.00 -12.75 13.54
C ILE A 6 6.45 -11.33 13.41
N LYS A 7 6.10 -10.70 14.53
CA LYS A 7 5.69 -9.29 14.57
C LYS A 7 6.74 -8.48 15.27
N GLY A 8 7.07 -7.31 14.74
CA GLY A 8 8.09 -6.48 15.35
C GLY A 8 8.13 -5.05 14.85
N ILE A 9 8.95 -4.27 15.49
CA ILE A 9 9.28 -2.90 15.10
C ILE A 9 10.78 -2.82 14.93
N GLU A 10 11.25 -2.32 13.79
CA GLU A 10 12.67 -2.08 13.52
C GLU A 10 12.91 -0.62 13.18
N GLN A 11 13.98 -0.07 13.74
CA GLN A 11 14.41 1.28 13.44
C GLN A 11 15.20 1.31 12.14
N VAL A 12 14.72 2.09 11.17
CA VAL A 12 15.37 2.33 9.89
C VAL A 12 15.67 3.82 9.76
N GLY A 13 16.94 4.19 9.93
CA GLY A 13 17.31 5.61 9.99
C GLY A 13 16.60 6.33 11.14
N ASN A 14 15.72 7.28 10.83
CA ASN A 14 14.98 8.10 11.80
C ASN A 14 13.50 7.74 11.92
N ILE A 15 13.12 6.54 11.48
CA ILE A 15 11.74 6.05 11.52
C ILE A 15 11.68 4.60 12.00
N ASP A 16 10.66 4.28 12.80
CA ASP A 16 10.35 2.92 13.19
C ASP A 16 9.41 2.30 12.15
N ILE A 17 9.71 1.09 11.70
CA ILE A 17 8.88 0.32 10.75
C ILE A 17 8.33 -0.90 11.49
N TYR A 18 7.01 -0.98 11.60
CA TYR A 18 6.30 -2.17 12.07
C TYR A 18 6.07 -3.13 10.91
N PHE A 19 6.22 -4.42 11.19
CA PHE A 19 5.99 -5.48 10.22
C PHE A 19 5.38 -6.73 10.87
N GLU A 20 4.70 -7.50 10.05
CA GLU A 20 4.25 -8.87 10.33
C GLU A 20 4.85 -9.78 9.25
N TYR A 21 5.63 -10.79 9.65
CA TYR A 21 6.30 -11.69 8.72
C TYR A 21 5.88 -13.12 8.96
N ASP A 22 5.15 -13.69 8.01
CA ASP A 22 4.78 -15.10 7.95
C ASP A 22 5.84 -15.83 7.12
N GLN A 23 6.87 -16.35 7.79
CA GLN A 23 7.91 -17.16 7.18
C GLN A 23 7.48 -18.63 7.23
N ILE A 24 7.07 -19.16 6.09
CA ILE A 24 6.49 -20.50 5.98
C ILE A 24 7.55 -21.52 5.58
N ASN A 25 8.34 -21.19 4.55
CA ASN A 25 9.36 -22.10 4.01
C ASN A 25 10.45 -21.28 3.30
N ASP A 26 11.72 -21.61 3.57
CA ASP A 26 12.88 -20.91 2.98
C ASP A 26 12.91 -20.99 1.44
N SER A 27 12.27 -22.02 0.85
CA SER A 27 12.16 -22.16 -0.61
C SER A 27 11.03 -21.36 -1.24
N PHE A 28 10.11 -20.80 -0.44
CA PHE A 28 9.01 -20.01 -0.95
C PHE A 28 9.48 -18.60 -1.33
N PRO A 29 9.00 -18.06 -2.47
CA PRO A 29 9.27 -16.68 -2.80
C PRO A 29 8.61 -15.74 -1.78
N THR A 30 9.23 -14.57 -1.59
CA THR A 30 8.76 -13.57 -0.62
C THR A 30 7.85 -12.54 -1.29
N LEU A 31 6.70 -12.30 -0.69
CA LEU A 31 5.78 -11.21 -1.03
C LEU A 31 5.85 -10.10 0.02
N VAL A 32 6.06 -8.86 -0.43
CA VAL A 32 6.04 -7.66 0.42
C VAL A 32 4.73 -6.92 0.19
N LEU A 33 3.92 -6.74 1.24
CA LEU A 33 2.60 -6.13 1.19
C LEU A 33 2.62 -4.71 1.75
N LEU A 34 2.19 -3.73 0.95
CA LEU A 34 2.12 -2.31 1.27
C LEU A 34 0.69 -1.80 1.20
N HIS A 35 0.14 -1.39 2.34
CA HIS A 35 -1.24 -0.95 2.48
C HIS A 35 -1.52 0.47 1.96
N GLY A 36 -2.79 0.84 1.89
CA GLY A 36 -3.29 2.14 1.45
C GLY A 36 -3.22 3.26 2.49
N PHE A 37 -3.63 4.46 2.08
CA PHE A 37 -3.75 5.62 2.94
C PHE A 37 -4.75 5.38 4.09
N LEU A 38 -4.43 5.83 5.29
CA LEU A 38 -5.25 5.66 6.49
C LEU A 38 -5.57 4.18 6.82
N SER A 39 -4.63 3.29 6.54
CA SER A 39 -4.76 1.85 6.76
C SER A 39 -3.55 1.30 7.54
N SER A 40 -3.39 -0.01 7.54
CA SER A 40 -2.27 -0.75 8.11
C SER A 40 -2.20 -2.15 7.47
N SER A 41 -1.27 -3.00 7.90
CA SER A 41 -1.20 -4.44 7.58
C SER A 41 -2.54 -5.16 7.79
N PHE A 42 -3.39 -4.66 8.69
CA PHE A 42 -4.74 -5.16 8.92
C PHE A 42 -5.59 -5.29 7.64
N SER A 43 -5.39 -4.42 6.64
CA SER A 43 -6.16 -4.49 5.38
C SER A 43 -5.91 -5.75 4.56
N PHE A 44 -4.87 -6.50 4.86
CA PHE A 44 -4.55 -7.76 4.19
C PHE A 44 -4.99 -9.00 4.98
N ARG A 45 -5.67 -8.85 6.14
CA ARG A 45 -6.02 -9.95 7.03
C ARG A 45 -6.79 -11.10 6.36
N LYS A 46 -7.61 -10.78 5.34
CA LYS A 46 -8.35 -11.80 4.59
C LYS A 46 -7.55 -12.39 3.42
N LEU A 47 -6.59 -11.66 2.89
CA LEU A 47 -5.76 -12.09 1.77
C LEU A 47 -4.56 -12.94 2.22
N VAL A 48 -3.89 -12.57 3.33
CA VAL A 48 -2.71 -13.26 3.86
C VAL A 48 -2.93 -14.76 4.05
N PRO A 49 -4.07 -15.25 4.60
CA PRO A 49 -4.32 -16.69 4.76
C PRO A 49 -4.30 -17.50 3.45
N TYR A 50 -4.59 -16.87 2.33
CA TYR A 50 -4.46 -17.49 1.01
C TYR A 50 -3.01 -17.44 0.52
N LEU A 51 -2.33 -16.29 0.66
CA LEU A 51 -0.96 -16.11 0.17
C LEU A 51 0.05 -17.02 0.85
N ILE A 52 -0.06 -17.25 2.16
CA ILE A 52 0.86 -18.11 2.92
C ILE A 52 0.83 -19.58 2.52
N GLN A 53 -0.10 -20.00 1.69
CA GLN A 53 -0.12 -21.36 1.13
C GLN A 53 1.03 -21.61 0.13
N ASP A 54 1.53 -20.56 -0.53
CA ASP A 54 2.54 -20.68 -1.58
C ASP A 54 3.72 -19.69 -1.40
N PHE A 55 3.64 -18.73 -0.45
CA PHE A 55 4.59 -17.62 -0.31
C PHE A 55 4.98 -17.38 1.14
N ASN A 56 6.18 -16.83 1.34
CA ASN A 56 6.50 -16.10 2.55
C ASN A 56 5.94 -14.70 2.41
N VAL A 57 5.27 -14.18 3.44
CA VAL A 57 4.54 -12.91 3.35
C VAL A 57 5.02 -11.95 4.42
N ILE A 58 5.46 -10.76 4.02
CA ILE A 58 5.82 -9.68 4.94
C ILE A 58 4.91 -8.48 4.70
N SER A 59 4.04 -8.18 5.66
CA SER A 59 3.16 -7.01 5.64
C SER A 59 3.78 -5.88 6.43
N ILE A 60 3.91 -4.69 5.83
CA ILE A 60 4.59 -3.53 6.41
C ILE A 60 3.58 -2.43 6.66
N ASP A 61 3.55 -1.89 7.88
CA ASP A 61 2.83 -0.65 8.16
C ASP A 61 3.64 0.54 7.62
N LEU A 62 3.12 1.20 6.58
CA LEU A 62 3.77 2.36 5.97
C LEU A 62 3.75 3.57 6.93
N PRO A 63 4.89 4.21 7.24
CA PRO A 63 4.85 5.44 8.01
C PRO A 63 3.99 6.53 7.33
N PRO A 64 3.17 7.27 8.06
CA PRO A 64 2.98 7.30 9.52
C PRO A 64 1.83 6.41 10.03
N PHE A 65 1.43 5.38 9.32
CA PHE A 65 0.24 4.58 9.61
C PHE A 65 0.50 3.40 10.54
N GLY A 66 -0.57 2.76 10.98
CA GLY A 66 -0.55 1.57 11.81
C GLY A 66 0.30 1.74 13.07
N GLN A 67 1.17 0.78 13.31
CA GLN A 67 2.09 0.76 14.44
C GLN A 67 3.47 1.37 14.11
N SER A 68 3.73 1.69 12.83
CA SER A 68 4.96 2.37 12.42
C SER A 68 5.11 3.76 13.02
N GLY A 69 6.32 4.27 13.01
CA GLY A 69 6.72 5.54 13.59
C GLY A 69 6.03 6.75 12.96
N LYS A 70 5.88 7.80 13.77
CA LYS A 70 5.24 9.07 13.40
C LYS A 70 6.17 10.26 13.61
N SER A 71 7.47 10.02 13.32
CA SER A 71 8.54 10.99 13.54
C SER A 71 8.32 12.27 12.73
N TYR A 72 8.36 13.41 13.39
CA TYR A 72 8.30 14.73 12.73
C TYR A 72 9.59 15.06 11.96
N ARG A 73 10.66 14.31 12.17
CA ARG A 73 11.95 14.47 11.46
C ARG A 73 12.02 13.63 10.19
N TYR A 74 11.07 12.71 9.99
CA TYR A 74 11.02 11.86 8.81
C TYR A 74 10.37 12.61 7.64
N THR A 75 10.88 12.40 6.43
CA THR A 75 10.30 12.92 5.19
C THR A 75 9.34 11.89 4.63
N TYR A 76 8.06 12.25 4.53
CA TYR A 76 6.99 11.33 4.10
C TYR A 76 6.73 11.37 2.60
N SER A 77 7.75 11.61 1.78
CA SER A 77 7.65 11.41 0.33
C SER A 77 7.59 9.91 0.01
N PHE A 78 6.91 9.52 -1.05
CA PHE A 78 6.81 8.11 -1.44
C PHE A 78 8.17 7.54 -1.82
N GLN A 79 9.03 8.34 -2.43
CA GLN A 79 10.42 7.97 -2.71
C GLN A 79 11.20 7.64 -1.43
N ASN A 80 11.08 8.47 -0.38
CA ASN A 80 11.78 8.23 0.88
C ASN A 80 11.18 7.04 1.64
N ILE A 81 9.85 6.83 1.57
CA ILE A 81 9.20 5.64 2.13
C ILE A 81 9.71 4.38 1.41
N ALA A 82 9.76 4.38 0.07
CA ALA A 82 10.29 3.27 -0.71
C ALA A 82 11.75 2.94 -0.34
N LYS A 83 12.59 3.97 -0.20
CA LYS A 83 13.98 3.80 0.27
C LYS A 83 14.05 3.18 1.66
N SER A 84 13.21 3.60 2.60
CA SER A 84 13.19 3.04 3.95
C SER A 84 12.74 1.58 3.96
N ILE A 85 11.80 1.19 3.07
CA ILE A 85 11.38 -0.21 2.89
C ILE A 85 12.54 -1.05 2.36
N VAL A 86 13.27 -0.56 1.37
CA VAL A 86 14.45 -1.28 0.84
C VAL A 86 15.48 -1.50 1.95
N GLN A 87 15.84 -0.47 2.71
CA GLN A 87 16.78 -0.58 3.83
C GLN A 87 16.30 -1.58 4.90
N PHE A 88 15.00 -1.59 5.19
CA PHE A 88 14.39 -2.56 6.10
C PHE A 88 14.55 -4.00 5.58
N LEU A 89 14.22 -4.25 4.31
CA LEU A 89 14.31 -5.58 3.70
C LEU A 89 15.76 -6.06 3.58
N GLU A 90 16.70 -5.19 3.26
CA GLU A 90 18.13 -5.48 3.26
C GLU A 90 18.61 -5.89 4.65
N GLY A 91 18.16 -5.22 5.72
CA GLY A 91 18.42 -5.59 7.10
C GLY A 91 17.89 -6.98 7.47
N LYS A 92 16.86 -7.46 6.77
CA LYS A 92 16.30 -8.82 6.87
C LYS A 92 16.97 -9.83 5.94
N ASN A 93 17.99 -9.44 5.16
CA ASN A 93 18.60 -10.24 4.09
C ASN A 93 17.62 -10.65 2.97
N ILE A 94 16.51 -9.91 2.79
CA ILE A 94 15.55 -10.09 1.71
C ILE A 94 16.03 -9.27 0.52
N ARG A 95 16.63 -9.90 -0.47
CA ARG A 95 17.23 -9.24 -1.64
C ARG A 95 16.48 -9.42 -2.93
N LYS A 96 15.51 -10.34 -2.97
CA LYS A 96 14.62 -10.60 -4.10
C LYS A 96 13.23 -10.84 -3.53
N PHE A 97 12.25 -10.15 -4.08
CA PHE A 97 10.86 -10.25 -3.65
C PHE A 97 9.90 -9.77 -4.73
N SER A 98 8.66 -10.19 -4.65
CA SER A 98 7.57 -9.53 -5.38
C SER A 98 6.81 -8.60 -4.43
N ILE A 99 6.27 -7.49 -4.95
CA ILE A 99 5.63 -6.46 -4.16
C ILE A 99 4.13 -6.36 -4.47
N ILE A 100 3.30 -6.27 -3.43
CA ILE A 100 1.86 -6.06 -3.54
C ILE A 100 1.53 -4.71 -2.90
N GLY A 101 1.15 -3.73 -3.71
CA GLY A 101 0.79 -2.39 -3.25
C GLY A 101 -0.70 -2.10 -3.42
N HIS A 102 -1.41 -1.84 -2.31
CA HIS A 102 -2.80 -1.41 -2.35
C HIS A 102 -2.90 0.12 -2.31
N SER A 103 -3.65 0.72 -3.25
CA SER A 103 -3.93 2.16 -3.25
C SER A 103 -2.65 3.02 -3.17
N MET A 104 -2.43 3.79 -2.10
CA MET A 104 -1.19 4.52 -1.83
C MET A 104 0.05 3.60 -1.82
N GLY A 105 -0.09 2.37 -1.30
CA GLY A 105 0.97 1.36 -1.35
C GLY A 105 1.39 1.04 -2.78
N GLY A 106 0.48 1.16 -3.76
CA GLY A 106 0.79 1.05 -5.17
C GLY A 106 1.72 2.16 -5.67
N GLN A 107 1.53 3.42 -5.22
CA GLN A 107 2.45 4.52 -5.54
C GLN A 107 3.85 4.31 -4.95
N VAL A 108 3.92 3.83 -3.70
CA VAL A 108 5.19 3.47 -3.07
C VAL A 108 5.87 2.33 -3.84
N SER A 109 5.09 1.33 -4.28
CA SER A 109 5.59 0.21 -5.11
C SER A 109 6.16 0.70 -6.44
N LEU A 110 5.46 1.62 -7.12
CA LEU A 110 5.95 2.22 -8.37
C LEU A 110 7.27 2.98 -8.18
N GLN A 111 7.41 3.75 -7.09
CA GLN A 111 8.67 4.40 -6.73
C GLN A 111 9.79 3.39 -6.48
N LEU A 112 9.47 2.28 -5.83
CA LEU A 112 10.44 1.23 -5.49
C LEU A 112 10.92 0.49 -6.74
N ILE A 113 10.03 0.03 -7.63
CA ILE A 113 10.42 -0.68 -8.87
C ILE A 113 11.16 0.23 -9.85
N LYS A 114 10.87 1.54 -9.85
CA LYS A 114 11.63 2.52 -10.64
C LYS A 114 13.05 2.68 -10.12
N SER A 115 13.22 2.80 -8.80
CA SER A 115 14.51 3.13 -8.18
C SER A 115 15.39 1.91 -7.89
N HIS A 116 14.78 0.72 -7.71
CA HIS A 116 15.48 -0.53 -7.36
C HIS A 116 14.91 -1.72 -8.18
N PRO A 117 14.97 -1.66 -9.53
CA PRO A 117 14.38 -2.70 -10.39
C PRO A 117 15.02 -4.07 -10.15
N ASP A 118 16.29 -4.11 -9.76
CA ASP A 118 17.03 -5.37 -9.52
C ASP A 118 16.55 -6.14 -8.29
N LEU A 119 15.81 -5.51 -7.37
CA LEU A 119 15.32 -6.16 -6.15
C LEU A 119 13.93 -6.77 -6.33
N VAL A 120 13.12 -6.23 -7.26
CA VAL A 120 11.71 -6.60 -7.40
C VAL A 120 11.50 -7.44 -8.63
N GLU A 121 11.07 -8.69 -8.42
CA GLU A 121 10.79 -9.63 -9.51
C GLU A 121 9.47 -9.32 -10.21
N HIS A 122 8.42 -9.00 -9.45
CA HIS A 122 7.10 -8.65 -9.96
C HIS A 122 6.43 -7.60 -9.06
N ALA A 123 5.57 -6.77 -9.64
CA ALA A 123 4.76 -5.82 -8.90
C ALA A 123 3.26 -6.09 -9.14
N ILE A 124 2.49 -6.16 -8.05
CA ILE A 124 1.04 -6.34 -8.07
C ILE A 124 0.41 -5.07 -7.49
N LEU A 125 -0.36 -4.34 -8.27
CA LEU A 125 -1.00 -3.11 -7.87
C LEU A 125 -2.50 -3.33 -7.70
N LEU A 126 -2.95 -3.41 -6.47
CA LEU A 126 -4.37 -3.56 -6.10
C LEU A 126 -5.01 -2.17 -5.98
N ALA A 127 -5.77 -1.75 -6.99
CA ALA A 127 -6.34 -0.40 -7.07
C ALA A 127 -5.30 0.70 -6.78
N GLY A 128 -4.08 0.55 -7.35
CA GLY A 128 -2.95 1.44 -7.09
C GLY A 128 -3.22 2.88 -7.51
N SER A 129 -3.00 3.85 -6.63
CA SER A 129 -3.13 5.26 -7.00
C SER A 129 -2.02 5.70 -7.95
N GLY A 130 -2.30 6.73 -8.73
CA GLY A 130 -1.34 7.32 -9.67
C GLY A 130 -1.86 8.64 -10.25
N TYR A 131 -0.97 9.36 -10.93
CA TYR A 131 -1.26 10.61 -11.64
C TYR A 131 -1.84 11.73 -10.78
N GLN A 132 -1.60 11.71 -9.48
CA GLN A 132 -2.06 12.76 -8.60
C GLN A 132 -1.03 13.89 -8.55
N PRO A 133 -1.45 15.15 -8.74
CA PRO A 133 -0.55 16.29 -8.58
C PRO A 133 -0.10 16.41 -7.11
N SER A 134 0.99 17.10 -6.90
CA SER A 134 1.34 17.56 -5.56
C SER A 134 0.27 18.52 -5.04
N TYR A 135 0.19 18.65 -3.73
CA TYR A 135 -0.69 19.64 -3.13
C TYR A 135 -0.24 21.07 -3.49
N SER A 136 -1.24 21.97 -3.66
CA SER A 136 -0.95 23.37 -3.96
C SER A 136 -0.09 24.02 -2.86
N GLU A 137 0.78 24.96 -3.23
CA GLU A 137 1.63 25.67 -2.28
C GLU A 137 0.81 26.36 -1.17
N LYS A 138 -0.40 26.87 -1.50
CA LYS A 138 -1.33 27.40 -0.51
C LYS A 138 -1.72 26.36 0.55
N MET A 139 -2.02 25.12 0.13
CA MET A 139 -2.36 24.04 1.06
C MET A 139 -1.15 23.63 1.90
N LYS A 140 0.02 23.55 1.31
CA LYS A 140 1.29 23.31 2.03
C LYS A 140 1.52 24.39 3.08
N MET A 141 1.35 25.67 2.74
CA MET A 141 1.48 26.79 3.69
C MET A 141 0.47 26.70 4.85
N ILE A 142 -0.80 26.42 4.54
CA ILE A 142 -1.84 26.24 5.58
C ILE A 142 -1.46 25.11 6.53
N SER A 143 -0.81 24.07 6.06
CA SER A 143 -0.39 22.93 6.89
C SER A 143 0.67 23.25 7.95
N TYR A 144 1.33 24.39 7.89
CA TYR A 144 2.26 24.87 8.92
C TYR A 144 1.54 25.57 10.08
N LEU A 145 0.25 25.90 9.94
CA LEU A 145 -0.47 26.57 11.00
C LEU A 145 -0.64 25.65 12.24
N PRO A 146 -0.50 26.18 13.46
CA PRO A 146 -0.45 25.39 14.69
C PRO A 146 -1.71 24.53 14.95
N PHE A 147 -2.86 24.95 14.42
CA PHE A 147 -4.13 24.23 14.59
C PHE A 147 -4.50 23.33 13.39
N PHE A 148 -3.63 23.20 12.40
CA PHE A 148 -3.92 22.40 11.20
C PHE A 148 -4.20 20.93 11.53
N SER A 149 -3.38 20.31 12.37
CA SER A 149 -3.57 18.93 12.82
C SER A 149 -4.88 18.72 13.59
N PHE A 150 -5.31 19.72 14.37
CA PHE A 150 -6.62 19.70 15.02
C PHE A 150 -7.76 19.77 13.97
N GLY A 151 -7.60 20.61 12.96
CA GLY A 151 -8.55 20.69 11.83
C GLY A 151 -8.70 19.36 11.09
N ILE A 152 -7.59 18.68 10.77
CA ILE A 152 -7.60 17.33 10.15
C ILE A 152 -8.34 16.35 11.08
N LYS A 153 -7.98 16.31 12.36
CA LYS A 153 -8.65 15.43 13.34
C LYS A 153 -10.15 15.64 13.34
N ARG A 154 -10.60 16.90 13.46
CA ARG A 154 -12.03 17.23 13.50
C ARG A 154 -12.74 16.88 12.20
N TYR A 155 -12.09 17.10 11.05
CA TYR A 155 -12.62 16.72 9.73
C TYR A 155 -12.82 15.20 9.63
N LEU A 156 -11.81 14.40 9.98
CA LEU A 156 -11.88 12.94 9.94
C LEU A 156 -12.91 12.39 10.94
N GLN A 157 -13.00 12.98 12.13
CA GLN A 157 -14.05 12.62 13.11
C GLN A 157 -15.46 12.95 12.60
N LYS A 158 -15.63 14.09 11.92
CA LYS A 158 -16.94 14.52 11.40
C LYS A 158 -17.35 13.77 10.13
N SER A 159 -16.41 13.42 9.26
CA SER A 159 -16.69 12.65 8.03
C SER A 159 -17.21 11.25 8.34
N GLY A 160 -16.90 10.74 9.54
CA GLY A 160 -17.34 9.43 10.01
C GLY A 160 -16.65 8.28 9.28
N ILE A 161 -16.13 7.33 10.04
CA ILE A 161 -15.46 6.16 9.48
C ILE A 161 -16.45 5.25 8.76
N GLU A 162 -17.64 5.12 9.28
CA GLU A 162 -18.73 4.37 8.65
C GLU A 162 -18.98 4.85 7.21
N LYS A 163 -19.04 6.16 7.01
CA LYS A 163 -19.20 6.74 5.67
C LYS A 163 -18.01 6.45 4.76
N ASN A 164 -16.80 6.51 5.31
CA ASN A 164 -15.59 6.20 4.55
C ASN A 164 -15.54 4.73 4.16
N LEU A 165 -15.84 3.80 5.10
CA LEU A 165 -15.92 2.37 4.81
C LEU A 165 -16.97 2.06 3.73
N LYS A 166 -18.17 2.66 3.82
CA LYS A 166 -19.21 2.52 2.79
C LYS A 166 -18.80 3.02 1.40
N ASN A 167 -17.90 3.99 1.35
CA ASN A 167 -17.41 4.52 0.06
C ASN A 167 -16.31 3.64 -0.56
N VAL A 168 -15.54 2.91 0.24
CA VAL A 168 -14.39 2.13 -0.24
C VAL A 168 -14.76 0.70 -0.60
N VAL A 169 -15.89 0.16 -0.12
CA VAL A 169 -16.37 -1.17 -0.48
C VAL A 169 -17.55 -1.11 -1.45
N HIS A 170 -17.67 -2.10 -2.31
CA HIS A 170 -18.85 -2.31 -3.15
C HIS A 170 -19.98 -2.94 -2.34
N ASN A 171 -19.70 -4.07 -1.68
CA ASN A 171 -20.65 -4.77 -0.83
C ASN A 171 -20.64 -4.22 0.59
N GLN A 172 -21.55 -3.30 0.92
CA GLN A 172 -21.62 -2.70 2.25
C GLN A 172 -22.02 -3.65 3.37
N ALA A 173 -22.62 -4.80 3.06
CA ALA A 173 -23.02 -5.80 4.07
C ALA A 173 -21.80 -6.50 4.71
N MET A 174 -20.62 -6.40 4.10
CA MET A 174 -19.38 -6.96 4.64
C MET A 174 -18.78 -6.13 5.79
N ILE A 175 -19.27 -4.91 6.02
CA ILE A 175 -18.75 -4.02 7.07
C ILE A 175 -19.20 -4.52 8.42
N ASP A 176 -18.36 -5.31 9.07
CA ASP A 176 -18.56 -5.85 10.41
C ASP A 176 -17.85 -5.01 11.48
N ASP A 177 -17.98 -5.39 12.75
CA ASP A 177 -17.38 -4.69 13.86
C ASP A 177 -15.86 -4.84 13.92
N GLU A 178 -15.33 -5.97 13.47
CA GLU A 178 -13.89 -6.19 13.33
C GLU A 178 -13.28 -5.20 12.33
N MET A 179 -13.92 -5.06 11.17
CA MET A 179 -13.51 -4.09 10.15
C MET A 179 -13.57 -2.66 10.67
N ARG A 180 -14.67 -2.29 11.36
CA ARG A 180 -14.81 -0.97 11.98
C ARG A 180 -13.68 -0.71 12.97
N GLN A 181 -13.40 -1.64 13.87
CA GLN A 181 -12.35 -1.51 14.87
C GLN A 181 -10.96 -1.46 14.25
N GLY A 182 -10.64 -2.36 13.32
CA GLY A 182 -9.32 -2.44 12.69
C GLY A 182 -8.91 -1.20 11.90
N TYR A 183 -9.87 -0.59 11.20
CA TYR A 183 -9.64 0.67 10.49
C TYR A 183 -9.74 1.93 11.38
N LEU A 184 -10.41 1.83 12.55
CA LEU A 184 -10.61 2.94 13.50
C LEU A 184 -9.48 3.08 14.50
N GLU A 185 -9.05 1.96 15.05
CA GLU A 185 -8.19 1.92 16.22
C GLU A 185 -6.91 2.76 16.08
N PRO A 186 -6.22 2.74 14.91
CA PRO A 186 -5.02 3.55 14.72
C PRO A 186 -5.25 5.06 14.87
N PHE A 187 -6.48 5.54 14.58
CA PHE A 187 -6.83 6.97 14.63
C PHE A 187 -7.34 7.42 15.98
N ILE A 188 -7.91 6.51 16.77
CA ILE A 188 -8.44 6.84 18.10
C ILE A 188 -7.31 6.89 19.12
N LYS A 189 -6.38 5.94 19.07
CA LYS A 189 -5.35 5.72 20.08
C LYS A 189 -4.12 6.62 19.97
N LYS A 190 -3.79 7.15 18.77
CA LYS A 190 -2.51 7.87 18.54
C LYS A 190 -2.74 9.25 17.93
N HIS A 191 -2.73 10.29 18.76
CA HIS A 191 -2.91 11.68 18.31
C HIS A 191 -1.79 12.21 17.42
N ASP A 192 -0.59 11.64 17.49
CA ASP A 192 0.59 12.07 16.71
C ASP A 192 0.44 11.87 15.21
N ILE A 193 -0.46 10.98 14.78
CA ILE A 193 -0.74 10.73 13.36
C ILE A 193 -1.17 12.00 12.62
N PHE A 194 -1.96 12.88 13.28
CA PHE A 194 -2.46 14.10 12.61
C PHE A 194 -1.36 15.11 12.32
N ARG A 195 -0.30 15.13 13.13
CA ARG A 195 0.89 15.97 12.89
C ARG A 195 1.71 15.38 11.75
N ALA A 196 1.87 14.05 11.71
CA ALA A 196 2.57 13.36 10.66
C ALA A 196 1.82 13.46 9.30
N LEU A 197 0.47 13.42 9.29
CA LEU A 197 -0.34 13.67 8.09
C LEU A 197 -0.13 15.09 7.54
N GLY A 198 -0.04 16.10 8.41
CA GLY A 198 0.31 17.45 7.98
C GLY A 198 1.69 17.53 7.34
N ARG A 199 2.66 16.77 7.85
CA ARG A 199 3.99 16.65 7.27
C ARG A 199 3.95 15.90 5.93
N MET A 200 3.24 14.77 5.86
CA MET A 200 3.08 13.98 4.63
C MET A 200 2.47 14.82 3.50
N LEU A 201 1.49 15.69 3.81
CA LEU A 201 0.91 16.61 2.83
C LEU A 201 1.97 17.55 2.23
N ARG A 202 2.91 18.05 3.05
CA ARG A 202 4.00 18.93 2.59
C ARG A 202 5.06 18.19 1.79
N ASP A 203 5.37 16.98 2.21
CA ASP A 203 6.47 16.18 1.67
C ASP A 203 6.07 15.40 0.42
N LYS A 204 4.74 15.29 0.12
CA LYS A 204 4.27 14.56 -1.05
C LYS A 204 4.79 15.22 -2.33
N GLU A 205 5.61 14.48 -3.05
CA GLU A 205 6.09 14.81 -4.39
C GLU A 205 4.99 14.63 -5.46
N VAL A 206 5.25 15.08 -6.66
CA VAL A 206 4.46 14.73 -7.84
C VAL A 206 4.61 13.23 -8.09
N ASP A 207 3.53 12.56 -8.48
CA ASP A 207 3.58 11.15 -8.86
C ASP A 207 4.49 10.97 -10.10
N LEU A 208 4.90 9.72 -10.34
CA LEU A 208 5.69 9.37 -11.52
C LEU A 208 4.97 9.85 -12.79
N LEU A 209 5.73 10.47 -13.68
CA LEU A 209 5.26 10.92 -14.98
C LEU A 209 5.17 9.73 -15.94
N GLU A 210 4.51 9.94 -17.07
CA GLU A 210 4.32 8.91 -18.10
C GLU A 210 5.67 8.34 -18.58
N GLU A 211 6.67 9.20 -18.83
CA GLU A 211 8.03 8.80 -19.20
C GLU A 211 8.73 7.92 -18.15
N ASP A 212 8.49 8.20 -16.86
CA ASP A 212 8.99 7.38 -15.76
C ASP A 212 8.38 5.99 -15.78
N LEU A 213 7.06 5.92 -15.99
CA LEU A 213 6.30 4.65 -16.05
C LEU A 213 6.72 3.82 -17.25
N TYR A 214 6.92 4.43 -18.42
CA TYR A 214 7.45 3.76 -19.60
C TYR A 214 8.83 3.13 -19.40
N SER A 215 9.63 3.69 -18.51
CA SER A 215 10.98 3.16 -18.22
C SER A 215 10.96 1.89 -17.34
N ILE A 216 9.84 1.61 -16.67
CA ILE A 216 9.70 0.46 -15.75
C ILE A 216 9.56 -0.83 -16.55
N GLN A 217 10.54 -1.73 -16.42
CA GLN A 217 10.54 -3.03 -17.08
C GLN A 217 10.04 -4.17 -16.18
N THR A 218 9.90 -3.94 -14.87
CA THR A 218 9.37 -4.93 -13.94
C THR A 218 7.98 -5.37 -14.37
N PRO A 219 7.70 -6.68 -14.50
CA PRO A 219 6.38 -7.19 -14.82
C PRO A 219 5.35 -6.76 -13.77
N CYS A 220 4.21 -6.21 -14.22
CA CYS A 220 3.17 -5.65 -13.37
C CYS A 220 1.83 -6.35 -13.58
N LEU A 221 1.17 -6.75 -12.50
CA LEU A 221 -0.25 -7.11 -12.49
C LEU A 221 -1.05 -5.96 -11.87
N LEU A 222 -1.99 -5.42 -12.61
CA LEU A 222 -2.91 -4.39 -12.16
C LEU A 222 -4.26 -5.03 -11.88
N VAL A 223 -4.77 -4.96 -10.65
CA VAL A 223 -6.08 -5.52 -10.29
C VAL A 223 -6.98 -4.40 -9.81
N TRP A 224 -8.15 -4.29 -10.41
CA TRP A 224 -9.10 -3.21 -10.13
C TRP A 224 -10.52 -3.69 -9.88
N GLY A 225 -11.21 -3.06 -8.93
CA GLY A 225 -12.64 -3.22 -8.77
C GLY A 225 -13.42 -2.36 -9.78
N ARG A 226 -14.43 -2.95 -10.46
CA ARG A 226 -15.30 -2.23 -11.39
C ARG A 226 -15.98 -1.04 -10.73
N HIS A 227 -16.30 -1.16 -9.43
CA HIS A 227 -17.05 -0.18 -8.67
C HIS A 227 -16.17 0.68 -7.74
N ASP A 228 -14.88 0.77 -8.01
CA ASP A 228 -13.96 1.60 -7.21
C ASP A 228 -14.30 3.09 -7.37
N LYS A 229 -14.75 3.70 -6.26
CA LYS A 229 -15.11 5.12 -6.16
C LYS A 229 -13.96 5.99 -5.66
N VAL A 230 -12.87 5.38 -5.19
CA VAL A 230 -11.69 6.08 -4.61
C VAL A 230 -10.62 6.27 -5.68
N VAL A 231 -10.21 5.17 -6.31
CA VAL A 231 -9.29 5.19 -7.45
C VAL A 231 -10.01 4.56 -8.66
N PRO A 232 -10.72 5.36 -9.47
CA PRO A 232 -11.53 4.85 -10.55
C PRO A 232 -10.74 3.98 -11.54
N LEU A 233 -11.38 2.94 -12.08
CA LEU A 233 -10.80 1.98 -13.03
C LEU A 233 -10.00 2.64 -14.17
N LYS A 234 -10.43 3.81 -14.64
CA LYS A 234 -9.71 4.60 -15.67
C LYS A 234 -8.24 4.90 -15.31
N ILE A 235 -7.90 4.90 -14.00
CA ILE A 235 -6.50 5.05 -13.54
C ILE A 235 -5.73 3.75 -13.81
N GLY A 236 -6.34 2.60 -13.54
CA GLY A 236 -5.77 1.28 -13.88
C GLY A 236 -5.57 1.10 -15.38
N GLU A 237 -6.58 1.50 -16.18
CA GLU A 237 -6.49 1.49 -17.65
C GLU A 237 -5.36 2.41 -18.16
N ARG A 238 -5.17 3.57 -17.54
CA ARG A 238 -4.07 4.47 -17.86
C ARG A 238 -2.72 3.88 -17.45
N LEU A 239 -2.59 3.32 -16.24
CA LEU A 239 -1.37 2.64 -15.80
C LEU A 239 -1.02 1.47 -16.71
N HIS A 240 -2.02 0.69 -17.13
CA HIS A 240 -1.80 -0.41 -18.08
C HIS A 240 -1.26 0.05 -19.44
N ARG A 241 -1.71 1.20 -19.93
CA ARG A 241 -1.19 1.79 -21.15
C ARG A 241 0.25 2.30 -20.98
N ASP A 242 0.56 2.89 -19.81
CA ASP A 242 1.82 3.61 -19.56
C ASP A 242 2.92 2.69 -18.99
N LEU A 243 2.58 1.49 -18.50
CA LEU A 243 3.52 0.45 -18.03
C LEU A 243 3.67 -0.64 -19.12
N PRO A 244 4.83 -0.76 -19.78
CA PRO A 244 4.99 -1.61 -20.96
C PRO A 244 4.79 -3.10 -20.68
N ASN A 245 5.18 -3.58 -19.50
CA ASN A 245 5.08 -4.98 -19.09
C ASN A 245 3.98 -5.18 -18.06
N SER A 246 2.73 -4.77 -18.37
CA SER A 246 1.64 -4.90 -17.43
C SER A 246 0.44 -5.69 -17.97
N ASN A 247 -0.27 -6.35 -17.08
CA ASN A 247 -1.57 -6.96 -17.31
C ASN A 247 -2.62 -6.29 -16.42
N LEU A 248 -3.83 -6.06 -16.94
CA LEU A 248 -4.95 -5.50 -16.17
C LEU A 248 -6.06 -6.54 -16.00
N ALA A 249 -6.40 -6.84 -14.76
CA ALA A 249 -7.55 -7.66 -14.37
C ALA A 249 -8.61 -6.79 -13.67
N VAL A 250 -9.88 -6.97 -14.02
CA VAL A 250 -11.00 -6.21 -13.47
C VAL A 250 -11.95 -7.15 -12.74
N LEU A 251 -12.17 -6.92 -11.45
CA LEU A 251 -13.12 -7.66 -10.63
C LEU A 251 -14.48 -6.96 -10.68
N GLU A 252 -15.47 -7.62 -11.29
CA GLU A 252 -16.76 -7.01 -11.60
C GLU A 252 -17.58 -6.63 -10.36
N ASN A 253 -17.44 -7.37 -9.26
CA ASN A 253 -18.22 -7.19 -8.03
C ASN A 253 -17.39 -6.59 -6.88
N SER A 254 -16.40 -5.76 -7.19
CA SER A 254 -15.48 -5.20 -6.20
C SER A 254 -15.45 -3.68 -6.24
N GLY A 255 -15.22 -3.09 -5.06
CA GLY A 255 -14.87 -1.68 -4.88
C GLY A 255 -13.36 -1.47 -4.76
N HIS A 256 -12.96 -0.63 -3.79
CA HIS A 256 -11.57 -0.25 -3.58
C HIS A 256 -10.78 -1.23 -2.71
N LEU A 257 -11.44 -1.91 -1.75
CA LEU A 257 -10.79 -2.79 -0.79
C LEU A 257 -10.68 -4.25 -1.28
N LEU A 258 -10.06 -4.45 -2.44
CA LEU A 258 -9.91 -5.76 -3.09
C LEU A 258 -9.41 -6.88 -2.15
N PRO A 259 -8.42 -6.65 -1.24
CA PRO A 259 -7.95 -7.67 -0.31
C PRO A 259 -9.00 -8.13 0.71
N GLU A 260 -10.02 -7.29 0.94
CA GLU A 260 -11.13 -7.56 1.86
C GLU A 260 -12.35 -8.12 1.15
N GLU A 261 -12.64 -7.58 -0.04
CA GLU A 261 -13.87 -7.88 -0.79
C GLU A 261 -13.78 -9.22 -1.54
N ASN A 262 -12.66 -9.50 -2.20
CA ASN A 262 -12.45 -10.67 -3.04
C ASN A 262 -11.07 -11.31 -2.82
N PRO A 263 -10.68 -11.67 -1.59
CA PRO A 263 -9.32 -12.14 -1.28
C PRO A 263 -8.92 -13.40 -2.07
N GLU A 264 -9.85 -14.34 -2.26
CA GLU A 264 -9.59 -15.59 -2.98
C GLU A 264 -9.32 -15.35 -4.47
N GLU A 265 -10.15 -14.54 -5.12
CA GLU A 265 -9.97 -14.18 -6.54
C GLU A 265 -8.68 -13.40 -6.77
N VAL A 266 -8.38 -12.44 -5.87
CA VAL A 266 -7.10 -11.70 -5.88
C VAL A 266 -5.91 -12.66 -5.74
N TYR A 267 -5.97 -13.63 -4.81
CA TYR A 267 -4.93 -14.64 -4.65
C TYR A 267 -4.72 -15.46 -5.92
N HIS A 268 -5.79 -15.94 -6.55
CA HIS A 268 -5.68 -16.72 -7.78
C HIS A 268 -5.03 -15.93 -8.91
N LEU A 269 -5.39 -14.66 -9.11
CA LEU A 269 -4.76 -13.78 -10.08
C LEU A 269 -3.27 -13.59 -9.79
N ILE A 270 -2.89 -13.36 -8.54
CA ILE A 270 -1.49 -13.23 -8.12
C ILE A 270 -0.72 -14.52 -8.40
N LYS A 271 -1.27 -15.66 -7.98
CA LYS A 271 -0.63 -16.97 -8.14
C LYS A 271 -0.42 -17.33 -9.62
N GLU A 272 -1.40 -17.09 -10.47
CA GLU A 272 -1.31 -17.29 -11.91
C GLU A 272 -0.23 -16.40 -12.51
N PHE A 273 -0.25 -15.11 -12.20
CA PHE A 273 0.73 -14.14 -12.71
C PHE A 273 2.17 -14.49 -12.33
N LEU A 274 2.41 -14.87 -11.06
CA LEU A 274 3.74 -15.20 -10.57
C LEU A 274 4.28 -16.56 -11.07
N ARG A 275 3.41 -17.44 -11.57
CA ARG A 275 3.80 -18.73 -12.17
C ARG A 275 4.09 -18.64 -13.66
N THR A 276 3.62 -17.60 -14.33
CA THR A 276 3.85 -17.41 -15.75
C THR A 276 5.31 -17.00 -15.97
N PRO A 277 6.12 -17.80 -16.72
CA PRO A 277 7.48 -17.40 -17.01
C PRO A 277 7.50 -16.06 -17.72
N THR A 278 8.27 -15.11 -17.21
CA THR A 278 8.50 -13.84 -17.90
C THR A 278 9.25 -14.15 -19.20
N ILE A 279 8.58 -14.05 -20.34
CA ILE A 279 9.24 -14.14 -21.64
C ILE A 279 10.14 -12.90 -21.74
N GLN A 280 11.43 -13.08 -21.48
CA GLN A 280 12.42 -12.04 -21.81
C GLN A 280 12.46 -11.93 -23.32
N THR A 281 11.86 -10.88 -23.87
CA THR A 281 11.97 -10.48 -25.29
C THR A 281 13.20 -9.61 -25.49
#